data_3e36ce805bd96e65d9c921724097f2b8
#
_entry.id   3e36ce805bd96e65d9c921724097f2b8
#
_cell.length_a   1.000
_cell.length_b   1.000
_cell.length_c   1.000
_cell.angle_alpha   90.00
_cell.angle_beta   90.00
_cell.angle_gamma   90.00
#
_symmetry.space_group_name_H-M   'P 1'
#
loop_
_entity.id
_entity.type
_entity.pdbx_description
1 polymer ?
#
loop_
_entity_poly.entity_id
_entity_poly.type
_entity_poly.pdbx_seq_one_letter_code
_entity_poly.pdbx_strand_id
1 'polypeptide(L)'
;DFRPLAGRKGGFLRFFREERIMHSDAADLILRSDAIFTAARNELFSGYVVIKNGAIAAMIANGEDIQTWRGERTRFIELGDRLICPGFCDNHTFFTGYMSMQRGVDLHAARDSNHALELLQDAEKLLPEGKSLYGWGWSAARWGAVPDARLLDDAFPQRPVVAINDDKSYCWMNRAAVELYGFTAEECSAEARI
;
A
#
# COMPACT_ATOMS: atom_id res chain seq x y z
N ASP A 1 -13.28 -27.26 4.67
CA ASP A 1 -12.71 -28.51 5.21
C ASP A 1 -11.55 -28.96 4.34
N PHE A 2 -10.34 -28.56 4.73
CA PHE A 2 -9.12 -29.05 4.11
C PHE A 2 -8.64 -30.27 4.90
N ARG A 3 -8.73 -31.45 4.32
CA ARG A 3 -8.07 -32.64 4.87
C ARG A 3 -6.76 -32.92 4.10
N PRO A 4 -5.62 -33.03 4.77
CA PRO A 4 -4.37 -33.42 4.10
C PRO A 4 -4.35 -34.92 3.87
N LEU A 5 -4.06 -35.36 2.63
CA LEU A 5 -3.75 -36.73 2.30
C LEU A 5 -2.29 -37.01 2.65
N ALA A 6 -2.11 -37.96 3.55
CA ALA A 6 -0.79 -38.45 3.98
C ALA A 6 -0.20 -39.45 2.97
N GLY A 7 1.10 -39.25 2.68
CA GLY A 7 2.04 -40.29 2.35
C GLY A 7 2.23 -40.65 0.88
N ARG A 8 3.23 -39.99 0.25
CA ARG A 8 4.20 -40.69 -0.63
C ARG A 8 5.45 -39.80 -0.81
N LYS A 9 6.60 -40.38 -0.52
CA LYS A 9 7.92 -39.79 -0.77
C LYS A 9 8.15 -39.72 -2.28
N GLY A 10 8.59 -38.53 -2.76
CA GLY A 10 9.08 -38.33 -4.13
C GLY A 10 8.02 -37.82 -5.09
N GLY A 11 7.76 -36.51 -5.09
CA GLY A 11 6.88 -35.86 -6.06
C GLY A 11 6.63 -34.41 -5.68
N PHE A 12 7.58 -33.58 -5.99
CA PHE A 12 7.46 -32.14 -5.81
C PHE A 12 6.51 -31.58 -6.87
N LEU A 13 5.39 -31.04 -6.46
CA LEU A 13 4.48 -30.20 -7.24
C LEU A 13 3.76 -30.82 -8.46
N ARG A 14 2.72 -31.62 -8.22
CA ARG A 14 1.56 -31.69 -9.14
C ARG A 14 0.34 -31.09 -8.42
N PHE A 15 0.21 -29.81 -8.44
CA PHE A 15 -0.99 -29.10 -7.98
C PHE A 15 -1.68 -28.36 -9.13
N PHE A 16 -1.69 -28.94 -10.32
CA PHE A 16 -2.59 -28.49 -11.38
C PHE A 16 -3.19 -29.73 -12.03
N ARG A 17 -4.50 -29.68 -12.14
CA ARG A 17 -5.39 -30.69 -12.72
C ARG A 17 -4.81 -31.25 -14.03
N GLU A 18 -4.68 -32.60 -14.13
CA GLU A 18 -4.38 -33.28 -15.37
C GLU A 18 -5.55 -33.09 -16.35
N GLU A 19 -5.53 -32.03 -17.13
CA GLU A 19 -6.22 -32.01 -18.42
C GLU A 19 -5.15 -32.17 -19.50
N ARG A 20 -5.21 -33.28 -20.21
CA ARG A 20 -4.45 -33.56 -21.41
C ARG A 20 -4.65 -32.41 -22.41
N ILE A 21 -3.66 -31.55 -22.55
CA ILE A 21 -3.63 -30.53 -23.59
C ILE A 21 -2.67 -31.03 -24.65
N MET A 22 -3.22 -31.51 -25.77
CA MET A 22 -2.49 -31.71 -27.02
C MET A 22 -2.55 -30.38 -27.79
N HIS A 23 -1.40 -29.92 -28.19
CA HIS A 23 -0.98 -29.03 -29.27
C HIS A 23 -0.37 -27.68 -28.86
N SER A 24 0.85 -27.51 -29.37
CA SER A 24 1.62 -26.25 -29.36
C SER A 24 1.71 -25.58 -28.01
N ASP A 25 2.22 -26.30 -27.02
CA ASP A 25 2.18 -25.86 -25.63
C ASP A 25 3.38 -25.01 -25.22
N ALA A 26 3.98 -24.33 -26.16
CA ALA A 26 5.03 -23.35 -25.88
C ALA A 26 4.50 -22.25 -24.97
N ALA A 27 5.28 -21.90 -23.96
CA ALA A 27 5.00 -20.80 -23.05
C ALA A 27 5.18 -19.44 -23.77
N ASP A 28 4.47 -18.43 -23.28
CA ASP A 28 4.68 -17.04 -23.72
C ASP A 28 5.95 -16.49 -23.11
N LEU A 29 6.20 -16.85 -21.82
CA LEU A 29 7.33 -16.35 -21.04
C LEU A 29 7.82 -17.43 -20.07
N ILE A 30 9.12 -17.57 -19.98
CA ILE A 30 9.80 -18.38 -18.97
C ILE A 30 10.74 -17.47 -18.19
N LEU A 31 10.55 -17.39 -16.88
CA LEU A 31 11.45 -16.71 -15.97
C LEU A 31 12.33 -17.75 -15.28
N ARG A 32 13.63 -17.55 -15.26
CA ARG A 32 14.57 -18.37 -14.51
C ARG A 32 15.13 -17.59 -13.34
N SER A 33 15.18 -18.17 -12.16
CA SER A 33 15.81 -17.57 -10.99
C SER A 33 16.35 -18.63 -10.02
N ASP A 34 17.39 -18.26 -9.27
CA ASP A 34 17.92 -19.03 -8.16
C ASP A 34 17.15 -18.82 -6.86
N ALA A 35 16.22 -17.85 -6.82
CA ALA A 35 15.46 -17.46 -5.66
C ALA A 35 13.97 -17.29 -6.00
N ILE A 36 13.21 -18.39 -6.00
CA ILE A 36 11.76 -18.37 -6.23
C ILE A 36 11.04 -18.69 -4.93
N PHE A 37 10.18 -17.76 -4.48
CA PHE A 37 9.32 -17.90 -3.32
C PHE A 37 7.88 -18.04 -3.77
N THR A 38 7.21 -19.13 -3.38
CA THR A 38 5.84 -19.43 -3.84
C THR A 38 4.76 -19.02 -2.84
N ALA A 39 5.13 -18.62 -1.64
CA ALA A 39 4.26 -18.42 -0.48
C ALA A 39 3.49 -19.69 -0.01
N ALA A 40 3.62 -20.81 -0.73
CA ALA A 40 3.07 -22.10 -0.30
C ALA A 40 3.96 -22.82 0.73
N ARG A 41 5.24 -22.47 0.77
CA ARG A 41 6.24 -22.96 1.72
C ARG A 41 7.16 -21.80 2.11
N ASN A 42 7.79 -21.91 3.28
CA ASN A 42 8.74 -20.90 3.76
C ASN A 42 10.19 -21.17 3.27
N GLU A 43 10.31 -21.63 2.03
CA GLU A 43 11.59 -21.99 1.42
C GLU A 43 11.68 -21.39 0.01
N LEU A 44 12.89 -21.00 -0.37
CA LEU A 44 13.22 -20.61 -1.74
C LEU A 44 13.66 -21.85 -2.53
N PHE A 45 13.37 -21.87 -3.82
CA PHE A 45 13.94 -22.85 -4.72
C PHE A 45 14.54 -22.19 -5.97
N SER A 46 15.48 -22.87 -6.60
CA SER A 46 16.05 -22.47 -7.89
C SER A 46 15.32 -23.20 -9.01
N GLY A 47 14.90 -22.47 -10.04
CA GLY A 47 14.14 -23.06 -11.13
C GLY A 47 13.51 -22.05 -12.07
N TYR A 48 12.35 -22.43 -12.59
CA TYR A 48 11.65 -21.70 -13.66
C TYR A 48 10.19 -21.47 -13.29
N VAL A 49 9.68 -20.28 -13.63
CA VAL A 49 8.26 -19.95 -13.66
C VAL A 49 7.84 -19.87 -15.13
N VAL A 50 6.93 -20.72 -15.52
CA VAL A 50 6.40 -20.82 -16.88
C VAL A 50 5.07 -20.10 -16.94
N ILE A 51 4.95 -19.14 -17.84
CA ILE A 51 3.77 -18.31 -18.03
C ILE A 51 3.20 -18.54 -19.43
N LYS A 52 1.88 -18.80 -19.47
CA LYS A 52 1.13 -18.99 -20.70
C LYS A 52 -0.26 -18.36 -20.57
N ASN A 53 -0.68 -17.61 -21.57
CA ASN A 53 -1.97 -16.91 -21.61
C ASN A 53 -2.21 -16.05 -20.35
N GLY A 54 -1.16 -15.37 -19.84
CA GLY A 54 -1.25 -14.51 -18.68
C GLY A 54 -1.36 -15.24 -17.33
N ALA A 55 -1.25 -16.57 -17.30
CA ALA A 55 -1.30 -17.38 -16.08
C ALA A 55 0.00 -18.16 -15.87
N ILE A 56 0.30 -18.51 -14.62
CA ILE A 56 1.39 -19.44 -14.28
C ILE A 56 0.93 -20.85 -14.68
N ALA A 57 1.54 -21.41 -15.73
CA ALA A 57 1.23 -22.73 -16.24
C ALA A 57 2.01 -23.84 -15.52
N ALA A 58 3.27 -23.57 -15.12
CA ALA A 58 4.10 -24.50 -14.37
C ALA A 58 5.15 -23.78 -13.54
N MET A 59 5.63 -24.46 -12.50
CA MET A 59 6.83 -24.14 -11.74
C MET A 59 7.74 -25.38 -11.77
N ILE A 60 8.94 -25.21 -12.27
CA ILE A 60 9.83 -26.33 -12.63
C ILE A 60 11.14 -26.13 -11.87
N ALA A 61 11.59 -27.15 -11.13
CA ALA A 61 12.83 -27.05 -10.40
C ALA A 61 14.04 -27.06 -11.35
N ASN A 62 15.15 -26.49 -10.90
CA ASN A 62 16.40 -26.51 -11.66
C ASN A 62 16.86 -27.97 -11.87
N GLY A 63 17.24 -28.30 -13.10
CA GLY A 63 17.61 -29.67 -13.51
C GLY A 63 16.46 -30.49 -14.10
N GLU A 64 15.21 -30.03 -14.04
CA GLU A 64 14.11 -30.64 -14.74
C GLU A 64 14.00 -30.12 -16.20
N ASP A 65 13.33 -30.89 -17.06
CA ASP A 65 13.21 -30.55 -18.49
C ASP A 65 12.16 -29.44 -18.72
N ILE A 66 12.61 -28.34 -19.31
CA ILE A 66 11.78 -27.22 -19.74
C ILE A 66 11.55 -27.14 -21.25
N GLN A 67 12.14 -28.08 -22.02
CA GLN A 67 12.12 -28.00 -23.49
C GLN A 67 10.70 -28.09 -24.06
N THR A 68 9.82 -28.82 -23.41
CA THR A 68 8.41 -28.91 -23.80
C THR A 68 7.67 -27.57 -23.75
N TRP A 69 8.18 -26.61 -22.95
CA TRP A 69 7.63 -25.26 -22.81
C TRP A 69 8.29 -24.23 -23.71
N ARG A 70 9.42 -24.58 -24.35
CA ARG A 70 10.13 -23.67 -25.23
C ARG A 70 9.59 -23.76 -26.66
N GLY A 71 9.24 -22.61 -27.23
CA GLY A 71 8.90 -22.44 -28.65
C GLY A 71 9.61 -21.23 -29.23
N GLU A 72 9.51 -21.06 -30.55
CA GLU A 72 10.16 -19.95 -31.26
C GLU A 72 9.78 -18.55 -30.74
N ARG A 73 8.57 -18.41 -30.17
CA ARG A 73 8.06 -17.14 -29.66
C ARG A 73 8.19 -17.00 -28.14
N THR A 74 8.65 -18.04 -27.46
CA THR A 74 8.79 -18.02 -26.01
C THR A 74 9.88 -17.03 -25.59
N ARG A 75 9.50 -16.00 -24.84
CA ARG A 75 10.50 -15.13 -24.20
C ARG A 75 11.13 -15.86 -23.03
N PHE A 76 12.43 -15.81 -22.94
CA PHE A 76 13.20 -16.35 -21.83
C PHE A 76 13.92 -15.21 -21.11
N ILE A 77 13.71 -15.07 -19.79
CA ILE A 77 14.36 -14.06 -18.97
C ILE A 77 15.14 -14.76 -17.86
N GLU A 78 16.45 -14.59 -17.88
CA GLU A 78 17.36 -15.01 -16.82
C GLU A 78 17.45 -13.89 -15.77
N LEU A 79 17.06 -14.19 -14.54
CA LEU A 79 17.06 -13.25 -13.44
C LEU A 79 18.21 -13.47 -12.45
N GLY A 80 18.93 -14.59 -12.57
CA GLY A 80 20.03 -14.93 -11.66
C GLY A 80 19.54 -15.10 -10.22
N ASP A 81 20.09 -14.33 -9.33
CA ASP A 81 19.79 -14.34 -7.89
C ASP A 81 18.60 -13.45 -7.48
N ARG A 82 17.94 -12.80 -8.43
CA ARG A 82 16.80 -11.93 -8.14
C ARG A 82 15.59 -12.75 -7.70
N LEU A 83 14.95 -12.29 -6.62
CA LEU A 83 13.76 -12.93 -6.07
C LEU A 83 12.58 -12.85 -7.05
N ILE A 84 11.96 -13.99 -7.30
CA ILE A 84 10.61 -14.08 -7.86
C ILE A 84 9.66 -14.43 -6.71
N CYS A 85 8.63 -13.61 -6.47
CA CYS A 85 7.61 -13.87 -5.47
C CYS A 85 6.23 -13.47 -6.00
N PRO A 86 5.13 -13.95 -5.39
CA PRO A 86 3.80 -13.42 -5.64
C PRO A 86 3.73 -11.93 -5.39
N GLY A 87 2.84 -11.23 -6.11
CA GLY A 87 2.56 -9.82 -5.84
C GLY A 87 2.05 -9.64 -4.41
N PHE A 88 2.40 -8.51 -3.80
CA PHE A 88 1.94 -8.20 -2.45
C PHE A 88 0.44 -7.89 -2.46
N CYS A 89 -0.27 -8.42 -1.47
CA CYS A 89 -1.65 -8.09 -1.19
C CYS A 89 -1.73 -7.59 0.26
N ASP A 90 -1.97 -6.30 0.44
CA ASP A 90 -2.15 -5.70 1.75
C ASP A 90 -3.64 -5.62 2.06
N ASN A 91 -4.09 -6.45 3.00
CA ASN A 91 -5.49 -6.50 3.45
C ASN A 91 -5.75 -5.55 4.63
N HIS A 92 -4.72 -4.89 5.16
CA HIS A 92 -4.82 -3.96 6.26
C HIS A 92 -4.18 -2.63 5.89
N THR A 93 -4.79 -1.92 4.95
CA THR A 93 -4.29 -0.64 4.49
C THR A 93 -5.26 0.50 4.83
N PHE A 94 -4.72 1.59 5.35
CA PHE A 94 -5.45 2.84 5.58
C PHE A 94 -5.46 3.70 4.29
N PHE A 95 -5.95 3.10 3.20
CA PHE A 95 -5.90 3.72 1.87
C PHE A 95 -6.54 5.11 1.84
N THR A 96 -7.72 5.28 2.46
CA THR A 96 -8.41 6.56 2.51
C THR A 96 -7.61 7.62 3.27
N GLY A 97 -7.01 7.25 4.39
CA GLY A 97 -6.12 8.14 5.15
C GLY A 97 -4.88 8.53 4.35
N TYR A 98 -4.25 7.56 3.67
CA TYR A 98 -3.12 7.83 2.79
C TYR A 98 -3.49 8.79 1.65
N MET A 99 -4.62 8.57 0.98
CA MET A 99 -5.09 9.44 -0.10
C MET A 99 -5.42 10.86 0.39
N SER A 100 -5.93 10.99 1.61
CA SER A 100 -6.16 12.30 2.23
C SER A 100 -4.85 13.03 2.51
N MET A 101 -3.83 12.32 2.99
CA MET A 101 -2.48 12.87 3.18
C MET A 101 -1.87 13.34 1.86
N GLN A 102 -1.99 12.58 0.77
CA GLN A 102 -1.44 12.96 -0.54
C GLN A 102 -2.05 14.24 -1.12
N ARG A 103 -3.25 14.61 -0.68
CA ARG A 103 -3.95 15.84 -1.08
C ARG A 103 -3.84 16.96 -0.06
N GLY A 104 -3.33 16.67 1.11
CA GLY A 104 -3.17 17.63 2.20
C GLY A 104 -1.81 18.33 2.18
N VAL A 105 -1.70 19.36 3.00
CA VAL A 105 -0.47 20.12 3.22
C VAL A 105 0.45 19.34 4.15
N ASP A 106 1.67 19.10 3.72
CA ASP A 106 2.70 18.48 4.58
C ASP A 106 3.23 19.52 5.58
N LEU A 107 2.96 19.30 6.86
CA LEU A 107 3.37 20.16 7.97
C LEU A 107 4.59 19.63 8.74
N HIS A 108 5.24 18.56 8.28
CA HIS A 108 6.42 18.02 8.96
C HIS A 108 7.57 19.02 9.04
N ALA A 109 7.71 19.88 8.04
CA ALA A 109 8.74 20.92 8.02
C ALA A 109 8.34 22.19 8.79
N ALA A 110 7.10 22.28 9.29
CA ALA A 110 6.66 23.44 10.05
C ALA A 110 7.40 23.49 11.42
N ARG A 111 7.96 24.65 11.73
CA ARG A 111 8.76 24.86 12.94
C ARG A 111 7.88 25.13 14.16
N ASP A 112 6.72 25.72 13.95
CA ASP A 112 5.72 26.10 14.94
C ASP A 112 4.34 26.23 14.28
N SER A 113 3.33 26.55 15.07
CA SER A 113 1.95 26.74 14.60
C SER A 113 1.80 27.90 13.60
N ASN A 114 2.57 28.96 13.73
CA ASN A 114 2.50 30.10 12.81
C ASN A 114 3.05 29.73 11.43
N HIS A 115 4.18 29.04 11.39
CA HIS A 115 4.71 28.54 10.11
C HIS A 115 3.78 27.51 9.48
N ALA A 116 3.08 26.68 10.27
CA ALA A 116 2.04 25.78 9.75
C ALA A 116 0.87 26.56 9.13
N LEU A 117 0.44 27.67 9.76
CA LEU A 117 -0.60 28.54 9.21
C LEU A 117 -0.18 29.14 7.86
N GLU A 118 1.07 29.63 7.72
CA GLU A 118 1.59 30.13 6.45
C GLU A 118 1.49 29.08 5.34
N LEU A 119 1.91 27.83 5.61
CA LEU A 119 1.81 26.73 4.65
C LEU A 119 0.36 26.40 4.26
N LEU A 120 -0.54 26.41 5.25
CA LEU A 120 -1.97 26.18 5.02
C LEU A 120 -2.60 27.32 4.20
N GLN A 121 -2.26 28.59 4.49
CA GLN A 121 -2.76 29.74 3.73
C GLN A 121 -2.27 29.74 2.27
N ASP A 122 -1.02 29.33 2.04
CA ASP A 122 -0.50 29.20 0.68
C ASP A 122 -1.24 28.11 -0.11
N ALA A 123 -1.53 26.97 0.52
CA ALA A 123 -2.30 25.91 -0.09
C ALA A 123 -3.77 26.30 -0.33
N GLU A 124 -4.37 27.09 0.56
CA GLU A 124 -5.74 27.56 0.42
C GLU A 124 -5.96 28.32 -0.89
N LYS A 125 -4.99 29.13 -1.32
CA LYS A 125 -5.05 29.93 -2.55
C LYS A 125 -5.25 29.05 -3.81
N LEU A 126 -4.88 27.78 -3.72
CA LEU A 126 -4.95 26.83 -4.82
C LEU A 126 -6.20 25.93 -4.75
N LEU A 127 -6.96 26.00 -3.66
CA LEU A 127 -8.12 25.16 -3.44
C LEU A 127 -9.41 25.86 -3.92
N PRO A 128 -10.31 25.11 -4.61
CA PRO A 128 -11.63 25.62 -4.96
C PRO A 128 -12.44 26.05 -3.71
N GLU A 129 -13.36 26.98 -3.91
CA GLU A 129 -14.31 27.36 -2.86
C GLU A 129 -15.12 26.15 -2.36
N GLY A 130 -15.51 26.15 -1.10
CA GLY A 130 -16.30 25.09 -0.47
C GLY A 130 -15.58 23.78 -0.24
N LYS A 131 -14.27 23.67 -0.53
CA LYS A 131 -13.47 22.51 -0.20
C LYS A 131 -12.79 22.66 1.13
N SER A 132 -12.78 21.60 1.94
CA SER A 132 -12.01 21.56 3.19
C SER A 132 -10.52 21.53 2.89
N LEU A 133 -9.76 22.20 3.74
CA LEU A 133 -8.29 22.20 3.72
C LEU A 133 -7.78 21.14 4.71
N TYR A 134 -6.91 20.29 4.22
CA TYR A 134 -6.29 19.23 5.04
C TYR A 134 -4.80 19.49 5.20
N GLY A 135 -4.31 19.26 6.42
CA GLY A 135 -2.88 19.23 6.73
C GLY A 135 -2.53 17.95 7.49
N TRP A 136 -1.26 17.61 7.52
CA TRP A 136 -0.79 16.44 8.25
C TRP A 136 0.67 16.56 8.67
N GLY A 137 1.04 15.88 9.74
CA GLY A 137 2.44 15.81 10.16
C GLY A 137 2.90 16.95 11.09
N TRP A 138 1.98 17.73 11.67
CA TRP A 138 2.37 18.67 12.74
C TRP A 138 2.75 17.89 14.02
N SER A 139 3.54 18.50 14.91
CA SER A 139 4.03 17.79 16.10
C SER A 139 4.10 18.70 17.31
N ALA A 140 3.28 18.40 18.33
CA ALA A 140 3.33 19.10 19.61
C ALA A 140 4.70 18.96 20.29
N ALA A 141 5.36 17.81 20.15
CA ALA A 141 6.68 17.58 20.71
C ALA A 141 7.76 18.48 20.08
N ARG A 142 7.68 18.69 18.76
CA ARG A 142 8.60 19.60 18.04
C ARG A 142 8.29 21.07 18.31
N TRP A 143 7.02 21.42 18.44
CA TRP A 143 6.57 22.82 18.64
C TRP A 143 6.58 23.24 20.10
N GLY A 144 6.71 22.30 21.04
CA GLY A 144 6.68 22.56 22.48
C GLY A 144 5.29 22.77 23.07
N ALA A 145 4.25 22.74 22.24
CA ALA A 145 2.84 22.88 22.67
C ALA A 145 1.88 22.30 21.61
N VAL A 146 0.69 21.94 22.06
CA VAL A 146 -0.45 21.66 21.18
C VAL A 146 -0.95 23.00 20.63
N PRO A 147 -1.20 23.13 19.32
CA PRO A 147 -1.66 24.37 18.73
C PRO A 147 -3.10 24.72 19.17
N ASP A 148 -3.36 26.00 19.37
CA ASP A 148 -4.69 26.49 19.71
C ASP A 148 -5.60 26.52 18.46
N ALA A 149 -6.81 25.97 18.59
CA ALA A 149 -7.81 25.96 17.51
C ALA A 149 -8.18 27.38 17.05
N ARG A 150 -8.11 28.39 17.92
CA ARG A 150 -8.40 29.79 17.59
C ARG A 150 -7.48 30.34 16.49
N LEU A 151 -6.26 29.86 16.39
CA LEU A 151 -5.35 30.22 15.32
C LEU A 151 -5.89 29.87 13.93
N LEU A 152 -6.55 28.71 13.84
CA LEU A 152 -7.22 28.29 12.61
C LEU A 152 -8.57 29.04 12.39
N ASP A 153 -9.31 29.34 13.48
CA ASP A 153 -10.55 30.12 13.39
C ASP A 153 -10.30 31.51 12.82
N ASP A 154 -9.24 32.17 13.31
CA ASP A 154 -8.84 33.53 12.87
C ASP A 154 -8.32 33.51 11.42
N ALA A 155 -7.52 32.51 11.06
CA ALA A 155 -6.93 32.42 9.73
C ALA A 155 -7.93 31.93 8.66
N PHE A 156 -8.87 31.06 9.03
CA PHE A 156 -9.81 30.40 8.12
C PHE A 156 -11.25 30.40 8.69
N PRO A 157 -11.89 31.57 8.82
CA PRO A 157 -13.16 31.69 9.54
C PRO A 157 -14.33 30.93 8.92
N GLN A 158 -14.29 30.66 7.61
CA GLN A 158 -15.35 29.97 6.88
C GLN A 158 -14.93 28.66 6.21
N ARG A 159 -13.63 28.46 6.06
CA ARG A 159 -13.11 27.25 5.41
C ARG A 159 -12.85 26.18 6.46
N PRO A 160 -13.45 24.97 6.34
CA PRO A 160 -13.13 23.87 7.23
C PRO A 160 -11.66 23.45 7.07
N VAL A 161 -10.93 23.43 8.18
CA VAL A 161 -9.52 23.04 8.23
C VAL A 161 -9.34 21.91 9.23
N VAL A 162 -8.68 20.85 8.80
CA VAL A 162 -8.32 19.68 9.63
C VAL A 162 -6.85 19.35 9.41
N ALA A 163 -6.05 19.43 10.46
CA ALA A 163 -4.64 19.06 10.44
C ALA A 163 -4.37 17.92 11.43
N ILE A 164 -3.92 16.78 10.93
CA ILE A 164 -3.62 15.59 11.72
C ILE A 164 -2.16 15.64 12.14
N ASN A 165 -1.86 15.34 13.40
CA ASN A 165 -0.47 15.30 13.86
C ASN A 165 0.31 14.10 13.31
N ASP A 166 1.62 14.08 13.55
CA ASP A 166 2.56 13.09 13.00
C ASP A 166 2.29 11.65 13.48
N ASP A 167 1.87 11.46 14.73
CA ASP A 167 1.51 10.15 15.30
C ASP A 167 0.02 9.78 15.11
N LYS A 168 -0.79 10.67 14.51
CA LYS A 168 -2.23 10.50 14.25
C LYS A 168 -3.11 10.41 15.49
N SER A 169 -2.63 10.86 16.65
CA SER A 169 -3.38 10.83 17.91
C SER A 169 -4.26 12.07 18.12
N TYR A 170 -3.99 13.17 17.39
CA TYR A 170 -4.71 14.43 17.52
C TYR A 170 -5.03 15.08 16.18
N CYS A 171 -6.18 15.76 16.14
CA CYS A 171 -6.57 16.65 15.06
C CYS A 171 -6.60 18.08 15.55
N TRP A 172 -5.92 18.99 14.84
CA TRP A 172 -6.04 20.43 14.99
C TRP A 172 -7.09 20.92 13.99
N MET A 173 -8.24 21.36 14.49
CA MET A 173 -9.40 21.72 13.68
C MET A 173 -9.92 23.09 14.08
N ASN A 174 -10.49 23.83 13.09
CA ASN A 174 -11.24 25.06 13.36
C ASN A 174 -12.73 24.76 13.56
N ARG A 175 -13.47 25.77 14.03
CA ARG A 175 -14.92 25.68 14.26
C ARG A 175 -15.69 25.27 13.00
N ALA A 176 -15.33 25.80 11.83
CA ALA A 176 -15.97 25.45 10.57
C ALA A 176 -15.84 23.94 10.25
N ALA A 177 -14.72 23.30 10.59
CA ALA A 177 -14.55 21.86 10.44
C ALA A 177 -15.37 21.08 11.48
N VAL A 178 -15.36 21.51 12.73
CA VAL A 178 -16.17 20.90 13.81
C VAL A 178 -17.65 20.89 13.43
N GLU A 179 -18.18 22.01 12.95
CA GLU A 179 -19.58 22.14 12.52
C GLU A 179 -19.87 21.27 11.28
N LEU A 180 -19.00 21.30 10.27
CA LEU A 180 -19.19 20.51 9.04
C LEU A 180 -19.24 19.01 9.28
N TYR A 181 -18.38 18.51 10.17
CA TYR A 181 -18.28 17.08 10.45
C TYR A 181 -19.17 16.63 11.61
N GLY A 182 -19.87 17.56 12.27
CA GLY A 182 -20.85 17.26 13.30
C GLY A 182 -20.24 16.80 14.63
N PHE A 183 -19.01 17.21 14.94
CA PHE A 183 -18.41 16.90 16.25
C PHE A 183 -19.07 17.69 17.37
N THR A 184 -19.27 17.04 18.51
CA THR A 184 -19.78 17.69 19.72
C THR A 184 -18.63 18.34 20.52
N ALA A 185 -18.97 19.27 21.40
CA ALA A 185 -17.99 19.88 22.30
C ALA A 185 -17.33 18.86 23.24
N GLU A 186 -18.06 17.80 23.62
CA GLU A 186 -17.53 16.71 24.43
C GLU A 186 -16.51 15.88 23.67
N GLU A 187 -16.76 15.56 22.38
CA GLU A 187 -15.82 14.83 21.52
C GLU A 187 -14.56 15.65 21.21
N CYS A 188 -14.68 16.99 21.10
CA CYS A 188 -13.53 17.88 20.88
C CYS A 188 -12.71 18.13 22.16
N SER A 189 -13.33 18.01 23.34
CA SER A 189 -12.69 18.27 24.65
C SER A 189 -12.17 17.03 25.34
N ALA A 190 -12.80 15.87 25.07
CA ALA A 190 -12.25 14.59 25.49
C ALA A 190 -10.96 14.36 24.72
N GLU A 191 -9.91 13.89 25.36
CA GLU A 191 -8.70 13.40 24.72
C GLU A 191 -9.12 12.42 23.61
N ALA A 192 -9.38 12.98 22.42
CA ALA A 192 -9.81 12.19 21.27
C ALA A 192 -8.61 11.37 20.80
N ARG A 193 -8.43 10.24 21.46
CA ARG A 193 -7.61 9.16 20.93
C ARG A 193 -8.42 8.52 19.79
N ILE A 194 -8.01 8.78 18.56
CA ILE A 194 -8.51 8.06 17.39
C ILE A 194 -7.90 6.66 17.37
#